data_3bc65d595e4b9e920b78066910254643
#
_entry.id   3bc65d595e4b9e920b78066910254643
#
_cell.length_a   1.000
_cell.length_b   1.000
_cell.length_c   1.000
_cell.angle_alpha   90.00
_cell.angle_beta   90.00
_cell.angle_gamma   90.00
#
_symmetry.space_group_name_H-M   'P 1'
#
loop_
_entity.id
_entity.type
_entity.pdbx_description
1 polymer ?
#
loop_
_entity_poly.entity_id
_entity_poly.type
_entity_poly.pdbx_seq_one_letter_code
_entity_poly.pdbx_strand_id
1 'polypeptide(L)'
;MQLRRLGSVSLDERKEQQLKKEALDYHEAKPHGKIKVVPTKPHSTAHELSLAYSPGVAYPCLEIAQKPEAAYKYTSKANLVAVISNGTAVLGLGNIGPLASKPVMEGKGLLLKTFADIDVFDIEVDTEDPESFIETVVNISKTFGGINLEDIKAPECFEIERRIAAETDIPVMHDDQHGTAIISGAALINAAELQNKKLSDITVVVLGAGASAIACATHYVALGVSRKNIKMVDSKGILTRQRLSAGELNQYKADFAHDVADGDLAAALDGADVLLGLSKGGLVTKEMVASMAAKPIIFALANPTPEITPEEVMEVRQDAIIATGRSDYPNQVNNVLGFPYIFRGALDVRAKDITQNMKMAATKALAELARQPVPDYISEAYDGATMQFGPEYIIPKPFDRRVLIWEASAVAQAAVDEGITQVSKDDFSITQYREELESRLGLSYSIMRHMINQVLSLIHI
;
A
#
# COMPACT_ATOMS: atom_id res chain seq x y z
N MET A 1 -32.96 28.40 -38.83
CA MET A 1 -33.40 27.68 -37.63
C MET A 1 -32.47 26.51 -37.44
N GLN A 2 -31.34 26.72 -36.75
CA GLN A 2 -30.30 25.73 -36.52
C GLN A 2 -30.57 25.04 -35.15
N LEU A 3 -31.08 23.82 -35.21
CA LEU A 3 -31.16 22.95 -34.06
C LEU A 3 -29.74 22.52 -33.68
N ARG A 4 -29.16 23.08 -32.59
CA ARG A 4 -27.97 22.57 -31.95
C ARG A 4 -28.28 21.13 -31.51
N ARG A 5 -27.58 20.16 -32.07
CA ARG A 5 -27.49 18.79 -31.53
C ARG A 5 -26.82 18.88 -30.14
N LEU A 6 -27.63 18.73 -29.12
CA LEU A 6 -27.12 18.39 -27.78
C LEU A 6 -26.51 16.99 -27.91
N GLY A 7 -25.17 16.91 -27.92
CA GLY A 7 -24.46 15.65 -27.89
C GLY A 7 -24.91 14.89 -26.65
N SER A 8 -25.33 13.65 -26.80
CA SER A 8 -25.62 12.75 -25.68
C SER A 8 -24.29 12.43 -25.01
N VAL A 9 -24.12 12.89 -23.77
CA VAL A 9 -23.00 12.49 -22.89
C VAL A 9 -23.06 10.96 -22.76
N SER A 10 -21.94 10.28 -22.97
CA SER A 10 -21.86 8.82 -22.87
C SER A 10 -22.19 8.34 -21.45
N LEU A 11 -22.54 7.07 -21.31
CA LEU A 11 -22.89 6.51 -20.00
C LEU A 11 -21.68 6.60 -19.03
N ASP A 12 -20.48 6.42 -19.57
CA ASP A 12 -19.22 6.48 -18.81
C ASP A 12 -18.89 7.92 -18.37
N GLU A 13 -19.08 8.90 -19.25
CA GLU A 13 -18.93 10.32 -18.88
C GLU A 13 -19.93 10.76 -17.80
N ARG A 14 -21.15 10.20 -17.80
CA ARG A 14 -22.14 10.49 -16.73
C ARG A 14 -21.71 9.87 -15.40
N LYS A 15 -21.22 8.65 -15.40
CA LYS A 15 -20.70 7.98 -14.19
C LYS A 15 -19.50 8.73 -13.61
N GLU A 16 -18.59 9.17 -14.49
CA GLU A 16 -17.42 9.95 -14.06
C GLU A 16 -17.84 11.31 -13.47
N GLN A 17 -18.78 12.03 -14.10
CA GLN A 17 -19.31 13.28 -13.56
C GLN A 17 -20.02 13.09 -12.23
N GLN A 18 -20.76 12.00 -12.08
CA GLN A 18 -21.45 11.67 -10.83
C GLN A 18 -20.43 11.38 -9.72
N LEU A 19 -19.42 10.52 -9.98
CA LEU A 19 -18.36 10.22 -9.04
C LEU A 19 -17.58 11.47 -8.62
N LYS A 20 -17.27 12.34 -9.60
CA LYS A 20 -16.60 13.62 -9.31
C LYS A 20 -17.43 14.48 -8.36
N LYS A 21 -18.73 14.58 -8.59
CA LYS A 21 -19.63 15.35 -7.72
C LYS A 21 -19.67 14.75 -6.32
N GLU A 22 -19.90 13.45 -6.20
CA GLU A 22 -19.95 12.75 -4.91
C GLU A 22 -18.64 12.89 -4.12
N ALA A 23 -17.48 12.78 -4.80
CA ALA A 23 -16.18 12.96 -4.18
C ALA A 23 -15.97 14.39 -3.66
N LEU A 24 -16.39 15.41 -4.42
CA LEU A 24 -16.29 16.80 -3.98
C LEU A 24 -17.25 17.08 -2.82
N ASP A 25 -18.50 16.63 -2.89
CA ASP A 25 -19.49 16.76 -1.82
C ASP A 25 -19.02 16.08 -0.52
N TYR A 26 -18.39 14.89 -0.63
CA TYR A 26 -17.81 14.17 0.50
C TYR A 26 -16.70 14.97 1.20
N HIS A 27 -15.79 15.60 0.44
CA HIS A 27 -14.68 16.37 1.02
C HIS A 27 -15.11 17.75 1.52
N GLU A 28 -16.14 18.36 0.93
CA GLU A 28 -16.70 19.64 1.37
C GLU A 28 -17.59 19.52 2.61
N ALA A 29 -18.12 18.33 2.90
CA ALA A 29 -18.99 18.08 4.05
C ALA A 29 -18.29 18.47 5.38
N LYS A 30 -19.07 19.01 6.32
CA LYS A 30 -18.52 19.41 7.65
C LYS A 30 -18.53 18.22 8.61
N PRO A 31 -17.48 18.06 9.44
CA PRO A 31 -16.25 18.86 9.49
C PRO A 31 -15.38 18.62 8.24
N HIS A 32 -14.71 19.68 7.74
CA HIS A 32 -13.83 19.55 6.59
C HIS A 32 -12.61 18.67 6.91
N GLY A 33 -12.09 17.98 5.89
CA GLY A 33 -10.99 17.03 6.04
C GLY A 33 -11.43 15.65 6.54
N LYS A 34 -10.51 14.67 6.51
CA LYS A 34 -10.80 13.28 6.89
C LYS A 34 -10.25 12.90 8.25
N ILE A 35 -9.37 13.72 8.83
CA ILE A 35 -8.71 13.48 10.11
C ILE A 35 -8.92 14.64 11.07
N LYS A 36 -8.85 14.35 12.37
CA LYS A 36 -8.84 15.36 13.43
C LYS A 36 -7.96 14.90 14.59
N VAL A 37 -7.39 15.86 15.33
CA VAL A 37 -6.66 15.61 16.57
C VAL A 37 -7.60 15.80 17.74
N VAL A 38 -7.63 14.83 18.65
CA VAL A 38 -8.47 14.87 19.85
C VAL A 38 -7.64 14.53 21.10
N PRO A 39 -7.91 15.16 22.27
CA PRO A 39 -7.28 14.79 23.53
C PRO A 39 -7.64 13.34 23.92
N THR A 40 -6.67 12.61 24.49
CA THR A 40 -6.85 11.22 24.95
C THR A 40 -6.87 11.09 26.47
N LYS A 41 -6.61 12.18 27.21
CA LYS A 41 -6.58 12.21 28.67
C LYS A 41 -7.69 13.09 29.22
N PRO A 42 -8.20 12.79 30.45
CA PRO A 42 -9.13 13.67 31.15
C PRO A 42 -8.55 15.07 31.33
N HIS A 43 -9.38 16.10 31.14
CA HIS A 43 -8.96 17.51 31.20
C HIS A 43 -10.09 18.45 31.71
N SER A 44 -11.02 17.93 32.51
CA SER A 44 -12.22 18.64 32.99
C SER A 44 -12.04 19.28 34.37
N THR A 45 -10.98 18.95 35.10
CA THR A 45 -10.69 19.50 36.43
C THR A 45 -9.37 20.25 36.51
N ALA A 46 -9.22 21.17 37.46
CA ALA A 46 -7.97 21.88 37.68
C ALA A 46 -6.81 20.92 38.02
N HIS A 47 -7.10 19.83 38.71
CA HIS A 47 -6.11 18.80 39.02
C HIS A 47 -5.65 18.08 37.74
N GLU A 48 -6.57 17.63 36.88
CA GLU A 48 -6.24 17.00 35.61
C GLU A 48 -5.43 17.92 34.71
N LEU A 49 -5.79 19.20 34.61
CA LEU A 49 -5.02 20.19 33.88
C LEU A 49 -3.62 20.40 34.45
N SER A 50 -3.46 20.36 35.78
CA SER A 50 -2.16 20.45 36.42
C SER A 50 -1.25 19.26 36.13
N LEU A 51 -1.82 18.08 35.94
CA LEU A 51 -1.08 16.89 35.49
C LEU A 51 -0.74 16.94 34.00
N ALA A 52 -1.69 17.39 33.18
CA ALA A 52 -1.54 17.43 31.73
C ALA A 52 -0.57 18.51 31.24
N TYR A 53 -0.45 19.62 31.98
CA TYR A 53 0.41 20.75 31.62
C TYR A 53 1.26 21.20 32.83
N SER A 54 1.04 22.37 33.40
CA SER A 54 1.89 22.90 34.48
C SER A 54 1.26 22.68 35.86
N PRO A 55 2.02 22.16 36.85
CA PRO A 55 3.45 21.79 36.84
C PRO A 55 3.75 20.31 36.47
N GLY A 56 2.74 19.44 36.36
CA GLY A 56 2.88 18.00 36.29
C GLY A 56 3.67 17.49 35.08
N VAL A 57 3.56 18.18 33.92
CA VAL A 57 4.24 17.81 32.66
C VAL A 57 5.78 17.81 32.77
N ALA A 58 6.36 18.50 33.76
CA ALA A 58 7.80 18.50 33.97
C ALA A 58 8.36 17.10 34.28
N TYR A 59 7.59 16.25 34.96
CA TYR A 59 8.06 14.92 35.36
C TYR A 59 8.29 14.00 34.16
N PRO A 60 7.33 13.77 33.24
CA PRO A 60 7.60 12.98 32.05
C PRO A 60 8.70 13.60 31.16
N CYS A 61 8.84 14.93 31.10
CA CYS A 61 9.97 15.56 30.38
C CYS A 61 11.33 15.14 30.98
N LEU A 62 11.45 15.15 32.31
CA LEU A 62 12.70 14.74 33.00
C LEU A 62 12.99 13.26 32.79
N GLU A 63 11.98 12.39 32.85
CA GLU A 63 12.14 10.96 32.58
C GLU A 63 12.63 10.72 31.13
N ILE A 64 12.04 11.39 30.15
CA ILE A 64 12.44 11.27 28.76
C ILE A 64 13.86 11.82 28.54
N ALA A 65 14.21 12.93 29.18
CA ALA A 65 15.56 13.50 29.09
C ALA A 65 16.64 12.54 29.62
N GLN A 66 16.32 11.75 30.65
CA GLN A 66 17.22 10.76 31.22
C GLN A 66 17.22 9.45 30.42
N LYS A 67 16.07 9.04 29.89
CA LYS A 67 15.85 7.80 29.14
C LYS A 67 14.98 8.09 27.90
N PRO A 68 15.57 8.40 26.75
CA PRO A 68 14.83 8.77 25.54
C PRO A 68 13.76 7.76 25.11
N GLU A 69 13.97 6.47 25.39
CA GLU A 69 12.98 5.42 25.14
C GLU A 69 11.67 5.57 25.94
N ALA A 70 11.69 6.33 27.03
CA ALA A 70 10.49 6.65 27.81
C ALA A 70 9.49 7.51 27.03
N ALA A 71 9.91 8.14 25.92
CA ALA A 71 9.00 8.85 25.00
C ALA A 71 7.90 7.94 24.46
N TYR A 72 8.19 6.68 24.21
CA TYR A 72 7.21 5.69 23.76
C TYR A 72 6.16 5.34 24.83
N LYS A 73 6.47 5.61 26.11
CA LYS A 73 5.54 5.37 27.23
C LYS A 73 4.71 6.59 27.56
N TYR A 74 5.31 7.78 27.49
CA TYR A 74 4.69 9.01 28.03
C TYR A 74 4.13 9.94 26.95
N THR A 75 4.33 9.64 25.66
CA THR A 75 3.82 10.45 24.55
C THR A 75 3.06 9.59 23.54
N SER A 76 2.46 10.24 22.54
CA SER A 76 1.80 9.56 21.41
C SER A 76 2.77 8.87 20.45
N LYS A 77 4.09 9.07 20.59
CA LYS A 77 5.12 8.56 19.68
C LYS A 77 4.98 7.06 19.36
N ALA A 78 4.59 6.25 20.35
CA ALA A 78 4.45 4.80 20.18
C ALA A 78 3.41 4.38 19.12
N ASN A 79 2.42 5.24 18.87
CA ASN A 79 1.30 4.95 17.96
C ASN A 79 1.12 6.01 16.88
N LEU A 80 2.11 6.85 16.64
CA LEU A 80 2.01 7.98 15.72
C LEU A 80 2.92 7.77 14.49
N VAL A 81 2.32 7.71 13.31
CA VAL A 81 3.03 7.65 12.02
C VAL A 81 2.91 8.98 11.29
N ALA A 82 4.00 9.46 10.70
CA ALA A 82 3.94 10.53 9.72
C ALA A 82 3.67 9.96 8.33
N VAL A 83 2.69 10.50 7.62
CA VAL A 83 2.52 10.31 6.17
C VAL A 83 3.12 11.53 5.48
N ILE A 84 4.23 11.35 4.76
CA ILE A 84 5.02 12.47 4.24
C ILE A 84 5.11 12.39 2.71
N SER A 85 4.81 13.51 2.07
CA SER A 85 4.85 13.66 0.61
C SER A 85 5.42 15.03 0.21
N ASN A 86 5.93 15.13 -1.02
CA ASN A 86 6.14 16.41 -1.69
C ASN A 86 5.22 16.61 -2.90
N GLY A 87 4.30 15.69 -3.13
CA GLY A 87 3.28 15.78 -4.18
C GLY A 87 3.82 15.69 -5.61
N THR A 88 5.00 15.07 -5.81
CA THR A 88 5.65 15.02 -7.13
C THR A 88 5.22 13.85 -8.01
N ALA A 89 4.46 12.86 -7.47
CA ALA A 89 3.95 11.71 -8.22
C ALA A 89 2.58 11.24 -7.74
N VAL A 90 1.64 12.18 -7.60
CA VAL A 90 0.33 11.91 -6.98
C VAL A 90 -0.56 11.09 -7.90
N LEU A 91 -0.86 9.85 -7.52
CA LEU A 91 -1.71 8.91 -8.27
C LEU A 91 -1.35 8.89 -9.77
N GLY A 92 -2.32 8.98 -10.67
CA GLY A 92 -2.09 9.15 -12.11
C GLY A 92 -1.98 10.62 -12.57
N LEU A 93 -2.00 11.59 -11.63
CA LEU A 93 -2.01 13.03 -11.92
C LEU A 93 -0.61 13.63 -12.10
N GLY A 94 0.44 12.93 -11.60
CA GLY A 94 1.82 13.38 -11.68
C GLY A 94 2.17 14.45 -10.63
N ASN A 95 3.03 15.40 -10.99
CA ASN A 95 3.46 16.47 -10.09
C ASN A 95 2.39 17.56 -10.01
N ILE A 96 1.60 17.53 -8.94
CA ILE A 96 0.57 18.53 -8.64
C ILE A 96 0.90 19.36 -7.38
N GLY A 97 2.05 19.09 -6.78
CA GLY A 97 2.57 19.80 -5.62
C GLY A 97 2.00 19.37 -4.26
N PRO A 98 2.62 19.86 -3.18
CA PRO A 98 2.32 19.38 -1.82
C PRO A 98 0.89 19.71 -1.38
N LEU A 99 0.41 20.93 -1.60
CA LEU A 99 -0.93 21.32 -1.14
C LEU A 99 -2.04 20.52 -1.81
N ALA A 100 -1.91 20.22 -3.11
CA ALA A 100 -2.91 19.45 -3.85
C ALA A 100 -2.83 17.95 -3.53
N SER A 101 -1.73 17.43 -3.00
CA SER A 101 -1.59 16.04 -2.54
C SER A 101 -2.27 15.78 -1.18
N LYS A 102 -2.52 16.81 -0.37
CA LYS A 102 -3.07 16.68 0.98
C LYS A 102 -4.33 15.79 1.08
N PRO A 103 -5.32 15.85 0.18
CA PRO A 103 -6.47 14.95 0.27
C PRO A 103 -6.10 13.46 0.19
N VAL A 104 -5.02 13.10 -0.52
CA VAL A 104 -4.50 11.72 -0.59
C VAL A 104 -3.84 11.35 0.73
N MET A 105 -3.03 12.24 1.29
CA MET A 105 -2.30 12.02 2.55
C MET A 105 -3.26 11.86 3.75
N GLU A 106 -4.29 12.70 3.83
CA GLU A 106 -5.38 12.49 4.80
C GLU A 106 -6.12 11.17 4.57
N GLY A 107 -6.27 10.73 3.31
CA GLY A 107 -6.81 9.41 2.97
C GLY A 107 -5.95 8.29 3.53
N LYS A 108 -4.63 8.37 3.40
CA LYS A 108 -3.70 7.41 4.01
C LYS A 108 -3.82 7.39 5.53
N GLY A 109 -3.94 8.56 6.17
CA GLY A 109 -4.19 8.68 7.60
C GLY A 109 -5.49 8.01 8.04
N LEU A 110 -6.58 8.22 7.28
CA LEU A 110 -7.86 7.55 7.51
C LEU A 110 -7.70 6.02 7.46
N LEU A 111 -6.99 5.49 6.46
CA LEU A 111 -6.80 4.04 6.30
C LEU A 111 -5.94 3.46 7.43
N LEU A 112 -4.83 4.11 7.81
CA LEU A 112 -3.99 3.69 8.95
C LEU A 112 -4.80 3.64 10.24
N LYS A 113 -5.64 4.64 10.50
CA LYS A 113 -6.50 4.69 11.69
C LYS A 113 -7.59 3.62 11.64
N THR A 114 -8.27 3.48 10.51
CA THR A 114 -9.41 2.56 10.38
C THR A 114 -9.00 1.09 10.49
N PHE A 115 -7.90 0.71 9.83
CA PHE A 115 -7.52 -0.69 9.67
C PHE A 115 -6.51 -1.17 10.72
N ALA A 116 -5.70 -0.27 11.28
CA ALA A 116 -4.65 -0.64 12.22
C ALA A 116 -4.62 0.18 13.52
N ASP A 117 -5.60 1.05 13.74
CA ASP A 117 -5.68 1.96 14.90
C ASP A 117 -4.39 2.77 15.13
N ILE A 118 -3.76 3.23 14.05
CA ILE A 118 -2.56 4.07 14.08
C ILE A 118 -2.97 5.53 13.92
N ASP A 119 -2.48 6.39 14.80
CA ASP A 119 -2.64 7.83 14.71
C ASP A 119 -1.69 8.39 13.65
N VAL A 120 -2.13 9.42 12.92
CA VAL A 120 -1.37 9.97 11.80
C VAL A 120 -1.33 11.49 11.83
N PHE A 121 -0.15 12.03 11.53
CA PHE A 121 -0.02 13.38 10.99
C PHE A 121 0.44 13.28 9.54
N ASP A 122 -0.33 13.88 8.63
CA ASP A 122 0.08 14.08 7.25
C ASP A 122 0.91 15.38 7.14
N ILE A 123 2.02 15.30 6.41
CA ILE A 123 3.00 16.39 6.27
C ILE A 123 3.38 16.53 4.80
N GLU A 124 2.94 17.62 4.20
CA GLU A 124 3.25 17.98 2.83
C GLU A 124 4.43 18.94 2.80
N VAL A 125 5.60 18.47 2.32
CA VAL A 125 6.84 19.23 2.29
C VAL A 125 6.97 19.96 0.96
N ASP A 126 7.03 21.30 0.98
CA ASP A 126 7.13 22.12 -0.22
C ASP A 126 8.59 22.22 -0.71
N THR A 127 9.10 21.12 -1.24
CA THR A 127 10.39 21.06 -1.91
C THR A 127 10.47 19.91 -2.90
N GLU A 128 11.11 20.14 -4.05
CA GLU A 128 11.48 19.09 -5.00
C GLU A 128 12.96 18.68 -4.87
N ASP A 129 13.74 19.40 -4.06
CA ASP A 129 15.14 19.04 -3.79
C ASP A 129 15.23 17.88 -2.80
N PRO A 130 15.81 16.73 -3.21
CA PRO A 130 15.89 15.56 -2.35
C PRO A 130 16.66 15.80 -1.04
N GLU A 131 17.72 16.59 -1.07
CA GLU A 131 18.54 16.87 0.13
C GLU A 131 17.73 17.66 1.16
N SER A 132 17.06 18.72 0.73
CA SER A 132 16.19 19.53 1.59
C SER A 132 15.02 18.71 2.15
N PHE A 133 14.45 17.79 1.34
CA PHE A 133 13.40 16.90 1.78
C PHE A 133 13.89 15.93 2.86
N ILE A 134 15.02 15.25 2.62
CA ILE A 134 15.62 14.29 3.55
C ILE A 134 15.95 14.99 4.88
N GLU A 135 16.64 16.15 4.84
CA GLU A 135 16.98 16.91 6.03
C GLU A 135 15.74 17.28 6.85
N THR A 136 14.69 17.76 6.19
CA THR A 136 13.42 18.11 6.83
C THR A 136 12.81 16.91 7.54
N VAL A 137 12.70 15.76 6.86
CA VAL A 137 12.08 14.56 7.39
C VAL A 137 12.90 13.97 8.55
N VAL A 138 14.22 13.92 8.42
CA VAL A 138 15.11 13.45 9.50
C VAL A 138 14.98 14.32 10.75
N ASN A 139 14.94 15.65 10.58
CA ASN A 139 14.81 16.60 11.70
C ASN A 139 13.50 16.44 12.49
N ILE A 140 12.38 16.11 11.84
CA ILE A 140 11.08 15.90 12.51
C ILE A 140 10.86 14.44 12.96
N SER A 141 11.68 13.50 12.55
CA SER A 141 11.51 12.06 12.79
C SER A 141 11.36 11.66 14.26
N LYS A 142 11.97 12.42 15.17
CA LYS A 142 11.91 12.16 16.62
C LYS A 142 10.51 12.23 17.20
N THR A 143 9.58 12.92 16.52
CA THR A 143 8.16 13.01 16.93
C THR A 143 7.42 11.69 16.72
N PHE A 144 7.82 10.91 15.71
CA PHE A 144 7.04 9.78 15.19
C PHE A 144 7.61 8.43 15.61
N GLY A 145 6.73 7.43 15.66
CA GLY A 145 7.10 6.02 15.80
C GLY A 145 7.41 5.34 14.47
N GLY A 146 6.98 5.92 13.35
CA GLY A 146 7.26 5.45 11.99
C GLY A 146 6.97 6.51 10.94
N ILE A 147 7.44 6.32 9.72
CA ILE A 147 7.26 7.24 8.58
C ILE A 147 6.79 6.44 7.36
N ASN A 148 5.64 6.82 6.82
CA ASN A 148 5.17 6.42 5.50
C ASN A 148 5.50 7.53 4.50
N LEU A 149 6.36 7.25 3.54
CA LEU A 149 6.60 8.12 2.39
C LEU A 149 5.58 7.80 1.30
N GLU A 150 5.04 8.83 0.64
CA GLU A 150 3.96 8.70 -0.31
C GLU A 150 4.11 9.66 -1.49
N ASP A 151 3.75 9.20 -2.69
CA ASP A 151 3.62 10.04 -3.89
C ASP A 151 4.90 10.86 -4.24
N ILE A 152 6.09 10.28 -4.02
CA ILE A 152 7.39 10.87 -4.36
C ILE A 152 7.88 10.26 -5.67
N LYS A 153 8.24 11.11 -6.64
CA LYS A 153 8.64 10.68 -7.98
C LYS A 153 9.92 9.83 -7.97
N ALA A 154 9.97 8.89 -8.90
CA ALA A 154 11.19 8.14 -9.22
C ALA A 154 12.07 8.94 -10.22
N PRO A 155 13.43 8.85 -10.14
CA PRO A 155 14.19 7.93 -9.29
C PRO A 155 14.49 8.45 -7.87
N GLU A 156 14.17 9.69 -7.55
CA GLU A 156 14.51 10.37 -6.29
C GLU A 156 13.96 9.60 -5.07
N CYS A 157 12.78 9.02 -5.16
CA CYS A 157 12.13 8.28 -4.07
C CYS A 157 12.99 7.13 -3.51
N PHE A 158 13.81 6.48 -4.34
CA PHE A 158 14.68 5.38 -3.89
C PHE A 158 15.77 5.86 -2.93
N GLU A 159 16.42 6.97 -3.28
CA GLU A 159 17.49 7.54 -2.46
C GLU A 159 16.91 8.21 -1.21
N ILE A 160 15.77 8.89 -1.34
CA ILE A 160 15.06 9.52 -0.23
C ILE A 160 14.71 8.47 0.83
N GLU A 161 14.03 7.38 0.45
CA GLU A 161 13.67 6.32 1.39
C GLU A 161 14.91 5.72 2.05
N ARG A 162 15.89 5.31 1.25
CA ARG A 162 17.12 4.67 1.73
C ARG A 162 17.86 5.54 2.75
N ARG A 163 17.98 6.84 2.51
CA ARG A 163 18.70 7.76 3.40
C ARG A 163 17.93 8.05 4.66
N ILE A 164 16.64 8.33 4.56
CA ILE A 164 15.81 8.55 5.76
C ILE A 164 15.81 7.32 6.65
N ALA A 165 15.69 6.11 6.10
CA ALA A 165 15.78 4.87 6.86
C ALA A 165 17.15 4.69 7.53
N ALA A 166 18.25 5.05 6.85
CA ALA A 166 19.60 4.95 7.41
C ALA A 166 19.92 6.00 8.48
N GLU A 167 19.27 7.17 8.42
CA GLU A 167 19.52 8.31 9.31
C GLU A 167 18.53 8.39 10.50
N THR A 168 17.57 7.44 10.57
CA THR A 168 16.58 7.38 11.64
C THR A 168 16.56 6.00 12.31
N ASP A 169 16.07 5.94 13.56
CA ASP A 169 15.94 4.69 14.34
C ASP A 169 14.47 4.22 14.42
N ILE A 170 13.66 4.55 13.43
CA ILE A 170 12.24 4.20 13.35
C ILE A 170 11.91 3.58 11.98
N PRO A 171 10.88 2.73 11.87
CA PRO A 171 10.49 2.13 10.61
C PRO A 171 10.10 3.18 9.57
N VAL A 172 10.70 3.10 8.38
CA VAL A 172 10.42 3.95 7.22
C VAL A 172 10.03 3.08 6.04
N MET A 173 8.99 3.43 5.33
CA MET A 173 8.57 2.71 4.12
C MET A 173 7.93 3.68 3.13
N HIS A 174 8.28 3.53 1.85
CA HIS A 174 7.60 4.20 0.75
C HIS A 174 6.52 3.27 0.18
N ASP A 175 5.24 3.60 0.41
CA ASP A 175 4.14 2.69 0.09
C ASP A 175 4.00 2.42 -1.41
N ASP A 176 4.20 3.41 -2.27
CA ASP A 176 4.16 3.22 -3.75
C ASP A 176 5.21 2.22 -4.25
N GLN A 177 6.34 2.11 -3.55
CA GLN A 177 7.33 1.10 -3.87
C GLN A 177 6.93 -0.27 -3.34
N HIS A 178 6.62 -0.36 -2.04
CA HIS A 178 6.57 -1.64 -1.32
C HIS A 178 5.16 -2.18 -1.13
N GLY A 179 4.14 -1.31 -1.00
CA GLY A 179 2.76 -1.75 -0.83
C GLY A 179 2.30 -2.64 -1.98
N THR A 180 2.40 -2.14 -3.21
CA THR A 180 2.03 -2.92 -4.41
C THR A 180 2.87 -4.19 -4.57
N ALA A 181 4.16 -4.15 -4.23
CA ALA A 181 5.04 -5.31 -4.30
C ALA A 181 4.58 -6.44 -3.37
N ILE A 182 4.22 -6.11 -2.13
CA ILE A 182 3.76 -7.06 -1.11
C ILE A 182 2.44 -7.70 -1.51
N ILE A 183 1.45 -6.89 -1.86
CA ILE A 183 0.11 -7.39 -2.17
C ILE A 183 0.05 -8.14 -3.49
N SER A 184 0.73 -7.64 -4.55
CA SER A 184 0.80 -8.35 -5.81
C SER A 184 1.62 -9.64 -5.69
N GLY A 185 2.66 -9.64 -4.83
CA GLY A 185 3.41 -10.84 -4.49
C GLY A 185 2.56 -11.91 -3.83
N ALA A 186 1.66 -11.55 -2.91
CA ALA A 186 0.71 -12.46 -2.28
C ALA A 186 -0.26 -13.05 -3.31
N ALA A 187 -0.82 -12.20 -4.17
CA ALA A 187 -1.68 -12.62 -5.26
C ALA A 187 -0.94 -13.55 -6.25
N LEU A 188 0.34 -13.26 -6.56
CA LEU A 188 1.16 -14.08 -7.45
C LEU A 188 1.40 -15.48 -6.89
N ILE A 189 1.73 -15.60 -5.59
CA ILE A 189 1.90 -16.92 -4.93
C ILE A 189 0.66 -17.79 -5.14
N ASN A 190 -0.51 -17.24 -4.87
CA ASN A 190 -1.78 -17.97 -4.95
C ASN A 190 -2.21 -18.24 -6.40
N ALA A 191 -2.04 -17.26 -7.30
CA ALA A 191 -2.37 -17.45 -8.71
C ALA A 191 -1.45 -18.50 -9.37
N ALA A 192 -0.15 -18.49 -9.05
CA ALA A 192 0.80 -19.47 -9.55
C ALA A 192 0.46 -20.89 -9.09
N GLU A 193 0.07 -21.07 -7.82
CA GLU A 193 -0.38 -22.35 -7.30
C GLU A 193 -1.63 -22.86 -8.01
N LEU A 194 -2.66 -22.02 -8.15
CA LEU A 194 -3.91 -22.38 -8.86
C LEU A 194 -3.67 -22.74 -10.34
N GLN A 195 -2.70 -22.09 -10.97
CA GLN A 195 -2.31 -22.38 -12.36
C GLN A 195 -1.28 -23.52 -12.49
N ASN A 196 -0.86 -24.14 -11.36
CA ASN A 196 0.19 -25.18 -11.31
C ASN A 196 1.52 -24.70 -11.91
N LYS A 197 1.90 -23.45 -11.66
CA LYS A 197 3.16 -22.83 -12.10
C LYS A 197 4.12 -22.69 -10.94
N LYS A 198 5.41 -22.99 -11.15
CA LYS A 198 6.46 -22.75 -10.15
C LYS A 198 7.03 -21.35 -10.34
N LEU A 199 7.17 -20.60 -9.26
CA LEU A 199 7.70 -19.24 -9.31
C LEU A 199 9.10 -19.16 -9.95
N SER A 200 9.94 -20.19 -9.76
CA SER A 200 11.28 -20.26 -10.37
C SER A 200 11.26 -20.33 -11.90
N ASP A 201 10.18 -20.84 -12.48
CA ASP A 201 10.10 -21.21 -13.89
C ASP A 201 9.29 -20.23 -14.74
N ILE A 202 8.43 -19.42 -14.09
CA ILE A 202 7.55 -18.46 -14.79
C ILE A 202 8.34 -17.33 -15.46
N THR A 203 7.86 -16.91 -16.62
CA THR A 203 8.29 -15.67 -17.28
C THR A 203 7.32 -14.55 -16.93
N VAL A 204 7.86 -13.48 -16.35
CA VAL A 204 7.08 -12.31 -15.90
C VAL A 204 7.39 -11.13 -16.78
N VAL A 205 6.38 -10.51 -17.35
CA VAL A 205 6.48 -9.22 -18.03
C VAL A 205 5.97 -8.13 -17.11
N VAL A 206 6.82 -7.17 -16.77
CA VAL A 206 6.47 -5.98 -15.99
C VAL A 206 6.30 -4.81 -16.94
N LEU A 207 5.07 -4.36 -17.14
CA LEU A 207 4.74 -3.20 -17.94
C LEU A 207 4.82 -1.94 -17.07
N GLY A 208 5.87 -1.19 -17.27
CA GLY A 208 6.30 -0.05 -16.45
C GLY A 208 7.74 -0.25 -15.96
N ALA A 209 8.42 0.86 -15.66
CA ALA A 209 9.77 0.86 -15.11
C ALA A 209 9.96 2.03 -14.12
N GLY A 210 8.89 2.37 -13.42
CA GLY A 210 8.86 3.33 -12.31
C GLY A 210 9.15 2.68 -10.96
N ALA A 211 8.92 3.42 -9.87
CA ALA A 211 9.19 2.98 -8.50
C ALA A 211 8.49 1.64 -8.16
N SER A 212 7.19 1.58 -8.36
CA SER A 212 6.39 0.39 -8.09
C SER A 212 6.84 -0.82 -8.91
N ALA A 213 7.11 -0.63 -10.21
CA ALA A 213 7.53 -1.71 -11.11
C ALA A 213 8.88 -2.32 -10.69
N ILE A 214 9.86 -1.50 -10.34
CA ILE A 214 11.18 -1.95 -9.88
C ILE A 214 11.06 -2.66 -8.52
N ALA A 215 10.28 -2.11 -7.60
CA ALA A 215 10.05 -2.72 -6.29
C ALA A 215 9.33 -4.07 -6.41
N CYS A 216 8.28 -4.17 -7.23
CA CYS A 216 7.57 -5.43 -7.49
C CYS A 216 8.50 -6.48 -8.10
N ALA A 217 9.26 -6.13 -9.13
CA ALA A 217 10.20 -7.04 -9.77
C ALA A 217 11.26 -7.54 -8.77
N THR A 218 11.80 -6.66 -7.93
CA THR A 218 12.76 -7.00 -6.89
C THR A 218 12.14 -7.94 -5.85
N HIS A 219 10.90 -7.65 -5.43
CA HIS A 219 10.17 -8.47 -4.47
C HIS A 219 9.84 -9.86 -5.05
N TYR A 220 9.48 -9.94 -6.33
CA TYR A 220 9.23 -11.22 -7.01
C TYR A 220 10.50 -12.08 -7.09
N VAL A 221 11.67 -11.46 -7.27
CA VAL A 221 12.96 -12.18 -7.17
C VAL A 221 13.15 -12.74 -5.76
N ALA A 222 12.85 -11.97 -4.72
CA ALA A 222 12.92 -12.45 -3.33
C ALA A 222 11.92 -13.58 -3.04
N LEU A 223 10.77 -13.62 -3.72
CA LEU A 223 9.79 -14.71 -3.65
C LEU A 223 10.24 -15.98 -4.38
N GLY A 224 11.29 -15.92 -5.19
CA GLY A 224 11.85 -17.06 -5.91
C GLY A 224 11.66 -17.03 -7.42
N VAL A 225 11.13 -15.94 -7.99
CA VAL A 225 11.12 -15.76 -9.44
C VAL A 225 12.55 -15.51 -9.94
N SER A 226 12.96 -16.24 -10.97
CA SER A 226 14.29 -16.04 -11.53
C SER A 226 14.39 -14.66 -12.17
N ARG A 227 15.38 -13.83 -11.74
CA ARG A 227 15.58 -12.48 -12.29
C ARG A 227 15.69 -12.47 -13.82
N LYS A 228 16.36 -13.46 -14.41
CA LYS A 228 16.50 -13.60 -15.86
C LYS A 228 15.18 -13.84 -16.61
N ASN A 229 14.13 -14.27 -15.88
CA ASN A 229 12.81 -14.50 -16.43
C ASN A 229 11.88 -13.27 -16.29
N ILE A 230 12.35 -12.18 -15.68
CA ILE A 230 11.58 -10.94 -15.56
C ILE A 230 11.97 -10.00 -16.69
N LYS A 231 11.06 -9.78 -17.62
CA LYS A 231 11.21 -8.79 -18.71
C LYS A 231 10.50 -7.50 -18.30
N MET A 232 11.24 -6.42 -18.10
CA MET A 232 10.66 -5.11 -17.81
C MET A 232 10.54 -4.29 -19.09
N VAL A 233 9.41 -3.61 -19.28
CA VAL A 233 9.09 -2.84 -20.49
C VAL A 233 8.73 -1.41 -20.10
N ASP A 234 9.46 -0.44 -20.62
CA ASP A 234 9.13 0.99 -20.50
C ASP A 234 8.52 1.55 -21.80
N SER A 235 8.33 2.87 -21.88
CA SER A 235 7.75 3.52 -23.07
C SER A 235 8.56 3.36 -24.37
N LYS A 236 9.81 2.88 -24.27
CA LYS A 236 10.70 2.65 -25.43
C LYS A 236 10.84 1.16 -25.78
N GLY A 237 10.24 0.26 -24.98
CA GLY A 237 10.32 -1.19 -25.16
C GLY A 237 11.04 -1.92 -24.03
N ILE A 238 11.50 -3.14 -24.29
CA ILE A 238 12.17 -4.02 -23.33
C ILE A 238 13.46 -3.36 -22.82
N LEU A 239 13.74 -3.49 -21.50
CA LEU A 239 15.01 -3.05 -20.94
C LEU A 239 16.10 -4.04 -21.32
N THR A 240 16.99 -3.64 -22.23
CA THR A 240 18.07 -4.48 -22.73
C THR A 240 19.45 -3.98 -22.29
N ARG A 241 20.44 -4.88 -22.27
CA ARG A 241 21.83 -4.50 -22.02
C ARG A 241 22.37 -3.53 -23.04
N GLN A 242 21.88 -3.59 -24.28
CA GLN A 242 22.23 -2.62 -25.34
C GLN A 242 21.79 -1.22 -24.91
N ARG A 243 20.54 -1.04 -24.46
CA ARG A 243 20.02 0.25 -23.97
C ARG A 243 20.77 0.74 -22.73
N LEU A 244 21.15 -0.18 -21.82
CA LEU A 244 21.97 0.16 -20.65
C LEU A 244 23.36 0.68 -21.09
N SER A 245 24.01 0.00 -22.02
CA SER A 245 25.33 0.40 -22.56
C SER A 245 25.27 1.72 -23.33
N ALA A 246 24.11 2.04 -23.93
CA ALA A 246 23.87 3.32 -24.60
C ALA A 246 23.56 4.48 -23.60
N GLY A 247 23.51 4.22 -22.27
CA GLY A 247 23.23 5.23 -21.26
C GLY A 247 21.76 5.64 -21.18
N GLU A 248 20.83 4.84 -21.72
CA GLU A 248 19.40 5.13 -21.70
C GLU A 248 18.69 4.71 -20.40
N LEU A 249 19.33 3.88 -19.60
CA LEU A 249 18.76 3.33 -18.37
C LEU A 249 19.51 3.84 -17.16
N ASN A 250 18.77 4.22 -16.12
CA ASN A 250 19.36 4.57 -14.83
C ASN A 250 19.80 3.31 -14.04
N GLN A 251 20.53 3.51 -12.94
CA GLN A 251 21.07 2.43 -12.11
C GLN A 251 20.01 1.46 -11.58
N TYR A 252 18.79 1.92 -11.25
CA TYR A 252 17.72 1.11 -10.71
C TYR A 252 17.09 0.17 -11.75
N LYS A 253 17.13 0.55 -13.03
CA LYS A 253 16.69 -0.28 -14.16
C LYS A 253 17.75 -1.28 -14.62
N ALA A 254 19.01 -1.02 -14.28
CA ALA A 254 20.16 -1.82 -14.74
C ALA A 254 20.05 -3.30 -14.36
N ASP A 255 19.51 -3.60 -13.18
CA ASP A 255 19.35 -4.95 -12.67
C ASP A 255 18.37 -5.81 -13.49
N PHE A 256 17.48 -5.19 -14.25
CA PHE A 256 16.49 -5.83 -15.11
C PHE A 256 16.76 -5.63 -16.59
N ALA A 257 17.95 -5.14 -16.94
CA ALA A 257 18.42 -5.07 -18.32
C ALA A 257 19.05 -6.41 -18.72
N HIS A 258 18.41 -7.11 -19.65
CA HIS A 258 18.84 -8.44 -20.09
C HIS A 258 19.51 -8.41 -21.47
N ASP A 259 20.29 -9.47 -21.74
CA ASP A 259 20.92 -9.70 -23.04
C ASP A 259 19.90 -10.42 -23.96
N VAL A 260 18.92 -9.66 -24.41
CA VAL A 260 17.84 -10.07 -25.29
C VAL A 260 17.72 -9.07 -26.44
N ALA A 261 17.10 -9.47 -27.54
CA ALA A 261 16.80 -8.57 -28.63
C ALA A 261 15.88 -7.43 -28.18
N ASP A 262 16.06 -6.26 -28.78
CA ASP A 262 15.13 -5.17 -28.60
C ASP A 262 13.74 -5.60 -29.09
N GLY A 263 12.72 -5.16 -28.37
CA GLY A 263 11.34 -5.50 -28.67
C GLY A 263 10.37 -4.58 -27.94
N ASP A 264 9.14 -4.59 -28.43
CA ASP A 264 8.02 -3.89 -27.81
C ASP A 264 7.30 -4.76 -26.76
N LEU A 265 6.18 -4.27 -26.25
CA LEU A 265 5.35 -4.99 -25.29
C LEU A 265 4.81 -6.31 -25.88
N ALA A 266 4.41 -6.34 -27.16
CA ALA A 266 3.89 -7.54 -27.79
C ALA A 266 4.96 -8.64 -27.86
N ALA A 267 6.19 -8.30 -28.24
CA ALA A 267 7.31 -9.22 -28.24
C ALA A 267 7.69 -9.72 -26.82
N ALA A 268 7.51 -8.88 -25.79
CA ALA A 268 7.76 -9.28 -24.42
C ALA A 268 6.71 -10.29 -23.91
N LEU A 269 5.43 -10.09 -24.26
CA LEU A 269 4.29 -10.90 -23.81
C LEU A 269 4.17 -12.25 -24.52
N ASP A 270 4.77 -12.39 -25.70
CA ASP A 270 4.72 -13.65 -26.42
C ASP A 270 5.34 -14.79 -25.58
N GLY A 271 4.51 -15.78 -25.27
CA GLY A 271 4.86 -16.92 -24.40
C GLY A 271 5.09 -16.59 -22.92
N ALA A 272 4.77 -15.38 -22.46
CA ALA A 272 4.91 -15.00 -21.04
C ALA A 272 3.82 -15.63 -20.17
N ASP A 273 4.18 -16.02 -18.96
CA ASP A 273 3.25 -16.60 -17.95
C ASP A 273 2.47 -15.54 -17.18
N VAL A 274 3.11 -14.39 -16.90
CA VAL A 274 2.57 -13.34 -16.04
C VAL A 274 2.74 -11.98 -16.70
N LEU A 275 1.67 -11.21 -16.73
CA LEU A 275 1.69 -9.77 -16.95
C LEU A 275 1.47 -9.06 -15.62
N LEU A 276 2.38 -8.16 -15.26
CA LEU A 276 2.22 -7.19 -14.19
C LEU A 276 2.18 -5.79 -14.79
N GLY A 277 1.00 -5.21 -14.91
CA GLY A 277 0.76 -3.86 -15.42
C GLY A 277 0.85 -2.82 -14.30
N LEU A 278 1.77 -1.89 -14.44
CA LEU A 278 2.04 -0.78 -13.51
C LEU A 278 2.34 0.51 -14.30
N SER A 279 1.55 0.78 -15.32
CA SER A 279 1.80 1.87 -16.26
C SER A 279 0.52 2.68 -16.51
N LYS A 280 -0.02 2.63 -17.72
CA LYS A 280 -1.21 3.40 -18.14
C LYS A 280 -2.27 2.46 -18.69
N GLY A 281 -3.52 2.85 -18.53
CA GLY A 281 -4.65 2.09 -19.05
C GLY A 281 -4.63 1.92 -20.57
N GLY A 282 -5.18 0.79 -21.04
CA GLY A 282 -5.43 0.50 -22.45
C GLY A 282 -4.19 0.23 -23.29
N LEU A 283 -3.06 -0.12 -22.69
CA LEU A 283 -1.82 -0.42 -23.42
C LEU A 283 -1.70 -1.88 -23.89
N VAL A 284 -2.47 -2.79 -23.30
CA VAL A 284 -2.44 -4.21 -23.60
C VAL A 284 -3.62 -4.56 -24.50
N THR A 285 -3.37 -5.26 -25.62
CA THR A 285 -4.41 -5.67 -26.54
C THR A 285 -4.83 -7.13 -26.33
N LYS A 286 -5.97 -7.52 -26.88
CA LYS A 286 -6.45 -8.93 -26.85
C LYS A 286 -5.48 -9.87 -27.54
N GLU A 287 -4.85 -9.43 -28.63
CA GLU A 287 -3.85 -10.22 -29.36
C GLU A 287 -2.60 -10.48 -28.52
N MET A 288 -2.14 -9.48 -27.76
CA MET A 288 -1.02 -9.64 -26.82
C MET A 288 -1.36 -10.65 -25.72
N VAL A 289 -2.59 -10.62 -25.19
CA VAL A 289 -3.04 -11.58 -24.19
C VAL A 289 -3.19 -12.98 -24.79
N ALA A 290 -3.68 -13.09 -26.02
CA ALA A 290 -3.81 -14.35 -26.72
C ALA A 290 -2.46 -15.05 -26.98
N SER A 291 -1.37 -14.28 -27.16
CA SER A 291 0.00 -14.81 -27.39
C SER A 291 0.69 -15.30 -26.09
N MET A 292 0.17 -14.97 -24.92
CA MET A 292 0.74 -15.44 -23.65
C MET A 292 0.70 -16.96 -23.51
N ALA A 293 1.52 -17.50 -22.62
CA ALA A 293 1.56 -18.91 -22.28
C ALA A 293 0.19 -19.44 -21.83
N ALA A 294 0.00 -20.76 -21.80
CA ALA A 294 -1.21 -21.36 -21.26
C ALA A 294 -1.43 -20.99 -19.80
N LYS A 295 -2.68 -20.78 -19.41
CA LYS A 295 -3.06 -20.40 -18.04
C LYS A 295 -2.32 -19.14 -17.58
N PRO A 296 -2.47 -18.00 -18.25
CA PRO A 296 -1.76 -16.78 -17.90
C PRO A 296 -2.30 -16.16 -16.60
N ILE A 297 -1.44 -15.40 -15.92
CA ILE A 297 -1.77 -14.58 -14.76
C ILE A 297 -1.65 -13.12 -15.20
N ILE A 298 -2.72 -12.35 -15.03
CA ILE A 298 -2.79 -10.98 -15.54
C ILE A 298 -3.17 -10.03 -14.39
N PHE A 299 -2.20 -9.24 -13.97
CA PHE A 299 -2.39 -8.17 -12.99
C PHE A 299 -2.35 -6.83 -13.72
N ALA A 300 -3.52 -6.26 -14.02
CA ALA A 300 -3.68 -4.98 -14.70
C ALA A 300 -4.03 -3.91 -13.65
N LEU A 301 -2.99 -3.31 -13.05
CA LEU A 301 -3.12 -2.52 -11.81
C LEU A 301 -3.15 -1.01 -12.04
N ALA A 302 -3.11 -0.51 -13.27
CA ALA A 302 -3.25 0.90 -13.56
C ALA A 302 -4.62 1.44 -13.11
N ASN A 303 -4.62 2.65 -12.54
CA ASN A 303 -5.82 3.36 -12.09
C ASN A 303 -5.94 4.73 -12.80
N PRO A 304 -7.18 5.17 -13.12
CA PRO A 304 -8.47 4.51 -12.89
C PRO A 304 -8.81 3.43 -13.93
N THR A 305 -8.13 3.40 -15.06
CA THR A 305 -8.35 2.44 -16.16
C THR A 305 -7.23 1.41 -16.16
N PRO A 306 -7.52 0.09 -16.11
CA PRO A 306 -6.51 -0.95 -16.18
C PRO A 306 -5.84 -1.00 -17.57
N GLU A 307 -4.67 -1.62 -17.68
CA GLU A 307 -3.95 -1.80 -18.94
C GLU A 307 -4.75 -2.60 -19.97
N ILE A 308 -5.60 -3.52 -19.50
CA ILE A 308 -6.65 -4.24 -20.23
C ILE A 308 -7.76 -4.58 -19.23
N THR A 309 -9.00 -4.56 -19.67
CA THR A 309 -10.13 -4.91 -18.80
C THR A 309 -10.29 -6.43 -18.65
N PRO A 310 -10.81 -6.90 -17.50
CA PRO A 310 -11.11 -8.33 -17.32
C PRO A 310 -12.02 -8.90 -18.40
N GLU A 311 -12.99 -8.14 -18.87
CA GLU A 311 -13.92 -8.52 -19.93
C GLU A 311 -13.15 -8.80 -21.24
N GLU A 312 -12.24 -7.92 -21.63
CA GLU A 312 -11.42 -8.09 -22.83
C GLU A 312 -10.50 -9.30 -22.74
N VAL A 313 -9.94 -9.57 -21.56
CA VAL A 313 -9.14 -10.78 -21.32
C VAL A 313 -9.98 -12.02 -21.47
N MET A 314 -11.17 -12.07 -20.85
CA MET A 314 -12.05 -13.25 -20.88
C MET A 314 -12.60 -13.55 -22.26
N GLU A 315 -12.67 -12.59 -23.17
CA GLU A 315 -13.03 -12.85 -24.58
C GLU A 315 -12.02 -13.75 -25.30
N VAL A 316 -10.74 -13.70 -24.92
CA VAL A 316 -9.65 -14.42 -25.61
C VAL A 316 -8.97 -15.49 -24.76
N ARG A 317 -9.05 -15.41 -23.41
CA ARG A 317 -8.38 -16.33 -22.48
C ARG A 317 -9.23 -16.61 -21.25
N GLN A 318 -10.10 -17.61 -21.36
CA GLN A 318 -10.95 -18.08 -20.27
C GLN A 318 -10.19 -18.88 -19.19
N ASP A 319 -8.94 -19.25 -19.48
CA ASP A 319 -8.04 -19.94 -18.55
C ASP A 319 -7.17 -18.97 -17.70
N ALA A 320 -7.34 -17.65 -17.87
CA ALA A 320 -6.58 -16.65 -17.16
C ALA A 320 -7.05 -16.45 -15.71
N ILE A 321 -6.10 -16.13 -14.80
CA ILE A 321 -6.41 -15.51 -13.50
C ILE A 321 -6.12 -14.02 -13.63
N ILE A 322 -7.10 -13.19 -13.25
CA ILE A 322 -7.05 -11.74 -13.44
C ILE A 322 -7.18 -11.04 -12.09
N ALA A 323 -6.38 -9.99 -11.89
CA ALA A 323 -6.53 -9.04 -10.80
C ALA A 323 -6.39 -7.60 -11.32
N THR A 324 -7.03 -6.66 -10.64
CA THR A 324 -6.96 -5.22 -10.94
C THR A 324 -6.78 -4.41 -9.67
N GLY A 325 -6.47 -3.11 -9.80
CA GLY A 325 -6.49 -2.17 -8.67
C GLY A 325 -7.90 -1.74 -8.25
N ARG A 326 -8.94 -2.08 -9.01
CA ARG A 326 -10.31 -1.58 -8.84
C ARG A 326 -11.12 -2.47 -7.89
N SER A 327 -11.99 -1.83 -7.10
CA SER A 327 -12.85 -2.51 -6.13
C SER A 327 -14.08 -3.20 -6.73
N ASP A 328 -14.41 -2.87 -7.98
CA ASP A 328 -15.55 -3.44 -8.70
C ASP A 328 -15.25 -4.78 -9.40
N TYR A 329 -14.03 -5.29 -9.25
CA TYR A 329 -13.63 -6.59 -9.77
C TYR A 329 -13.28 -7.60 -8.65
N PRO A 330 -13.34 -8.92 -8.92
CA PRO A 330 -13.18 -9.95 -7.89
C PRO A 330 -11.86 -9.89 -7.13
N ASN A 331 -10.73 -9.83 -7.82
CA ASN A 331 -9.40 -9.78 -7.23
C ASN A 331 -8.90 -8.32 -7.22
N GLN A 332 -9.20 -7.60 -6.14
CA GLN A 332 -8.67 -6.24 -5.96
C GLN A 332 -7.30 -6.28 -5.31
N VAL A 333 -6.26 -5.86 -6.02
CA VAL A 333 -4.90 -5.65 -5.51
C VAL A 333 -4.77 -4.19 -5.11
N ASN A 334 -4.91 -3.90 -3.80
CA ASN A 334 -4.92 -2.55 -3.25
C ASN A 334 -3.97 -2.46 -2.04
N ASN A 335 -3.13 -1.42 -2.00
CA ASN A 335 -2.13 -1.20 -0.95
C ASN A 335 -2.69 -1.18 0.48
N VAL A 336 -3.98 -0.91 0.65
CA VAL A 336 -4.65 -0.96 1.95
C VAL A 336 -4.56 -2.34 2.64
N LEU A 337 -4.31 -3.40 1.86
CA LEU A 337 -4.06 -4.74 2.41
C LEU A 337 -2.65 -4.93 2.98
N GLY A 338 -1.75 -3.95 2.85
CA GLY A 338 -0.35 -4.08 3.29
C GLY A 338 0.04 -3.03 4.33
N PHE A 339 0.19 -1.77 3.90
CA PHE A 339 0.87 -0.76 4.71
C PHE A 339 0.32 -0.56 6.14
N PRO A 340 -1.01 -0.60 6.43
CA PRO A 340 -1.48 -0.37 7.79
C PRO A 340 -0.97 -1.43 8.76
N TYR A 341 -0.97 -2.66 8.31
CA TYR A 341 -0.65 -3.82 9.15
C TYR A 341 0.86 -4.03 9.31
N ILE A 342 1.64 -3.66 8.28
CA ILE A 342 3.10 -3.61 8.35
C ILE A 342 3.54 -2.60 9.40
N PHE A 343 2.99 -1.37 9.36
CA PHE A 343 3.28 -0.37 10.39
C PHE A 343 2.82 -0.81 11.76
N ARG A 344 1.65 -1.47 11.88
CA ARG A 344 1.18 -1.99 13.18
C ARG A 344 2.16 -3.00 13.77
N GLY A 345 2.57 -3.99 12.99
CA GLY A 345 3.55 -4.98 13.45
C GLY A 345 4.90 -4.35 13.82
N ALA A 346 5.40 -3.42 13.00
CA ALA A 346 6.67 -2.74 13.23
C ALA A 346 6.64 -1.84 14.49
N LEU A 347 5.55 -1.08 14.69
CA LEU A 347 5.38 -0.18 15.83
C LEU A 347 5.30 -0.94 17.15
N ASP A 348 4.52 -2.02 17.21
CA ASP A 348 4.26 -2.73 18.47
C ASP A 348 5.51 -3.42 19.03
N VAL A 349 6.44 -3.84 18.17
CA VAL A 349 7.75 -4.37 18.59
C VAL A 349 8.86 -3.32 18.57
N ARG A 350 8.54 -2.06 18.23
CA ARG A 350 9.50 -0.95 18.07
C ARG A 350 10.66 -1.35 17.16
N ALA A 351 10.34 -1.83 15.97
CA ALA A 351 11.32 -2.12 14.95
C ALA A 351 12.03 -0.83 14.51
N LYS A 352 13.32 -0.95 14.15
CA LYS A 352 14.13 0.18 13.67
C LYS A 352 14.03 0.39 12.17
N ASP A 353 13.50 -0.61 11.45
CA ASP A 353 13.41 -0.63 9.99
C ASP A 353 12.22 -1.49 9.56
N ILE A 354 11.83 -1.41 8.28
CA ILE A 354 10.95 -2.35 7.60
C ILE A 354 11.77 -3.14 6.57
N THR A 355 12.31 -4.26 7.02
CA THR A 355 13.26 -5.07 6.25
C THR A 355 12.57 -5.86 5.14
N GLN A 356 13.38 -6.40 4.20
CA GLN A 356 12.88 -7.30 3.17
C GLN A 356 12.23 -8.57 3.76
N ASN A 357 12.74 -9.09 4.87
CA ASN A 357 12.12 -10.27 5.52
C ASN A 357 10.76 -9.94 6.13
N MET A 358 10.58 -8.76 6.70
CA MET A 358 9.28 -8.28 7.17
C MET A 358 8.28 -8.16 6.02
N LYS A 359 8.69 -7.59 4.88
CA LYS A 359 7.87 -7.49 3.66
C LYS A 359 7.50 -8.88 3.11
N MET A 360 8.44 -9.82 3.13
CA MET A 360 8.21 -11.22 2.75
C MET A 360 7.25 -11.93 3.69
N ALA A 361 7.34 -11.66 4.99
CA ALA A 361 6.43 -12.22 6.00
C ALA A 361 5.00 -11.71 5.80
N ALA A 362 4.82 -10.42 5.54
CA ALA A 362 3.53 -9.81 5.17
C ALA A 362 2.93 -10.47 3.93
N THR A 363 3.71 -10.58 2.85
CA THR A 363 3.29 -11.23 1.60
C THR A 363 2.80 -12.67 1.82
N LYS A 364 3.55 -13.48 2.57
CA LYS A 364 3.19 -14.86 2.86
C LYS A 364 1.95 -14.97 3.74
N ALA A 365 1.83 -14.09 4.75
CA ALA A 365 0.67 -14.06 5.62
C ALA A 365 -0.62 -13.74 4.85
N LEU A 366 -0.58 -12.76 3.94
CA LEU A 366 -1.71 -12.43 3.06
C LEU A 366 -2.07 -13.60 2.12
N ALA A 367 -1.07 -14.23 1.50
CA ALA A 367 -1.30 -15.37 0.63
C ALA A 367 -1.96 -16.53 1.37
N GLU A 368 -1.51 -16.81 2.59
CA GLU A 368 -2.05 -17.90 3.41
C GLU A 368 -3.45 -17.58 3.96
N LEU A 369 -3.71 -16.33 4.35
CA LEU A 369 -5.03 -15.91 4.81
C LEU A 369 -6.10 -16.08 3.70
N ALA A 370 -5.77 -15.78 2.45
CA ALA A 370 -6.69 -15.96 1.33
C ALA A 370 -7.16 -17.43 1.17
N ARG A 371 -6.38 -18.40 1.63
CA ARG A 371 -6.69 -19.84 1.58
C ARG A 371 -7.60 -20.31 2.71
N GLN A 372 -7.78 -19.48 3.74
CA GLN A 372 -8.65 -19.83 4.86
C GLN A 372 -10.12 -19.65 4.50
N PRO A 373 -11.04 -20.42 5.12
CA PRO A 373 -12.47 -20.20 4.94
C PRO A 373 -12.83 -18.75 5.15
N VAL A 374 -13.63 -18.17 4.24
CA VAL A 374 -14.06 -16.76 4.32
C VAL A 374 -15.22 -16.66 5.30
N PRO A 375 -15.14 -15.80 6.34
CA PRO A 375 -16.22 -15.61 7.29
C PRO A 375 -17.44 -14.91 6.68
N ASP A 376 -18.63 -15.23 7.19
CA ASP A 376 -19.91 -14.70 6.69
C ASP A 376 -19.99 -13.17 6.67
N TYR A 377 -19.41 -12.50 7.67
CA TYR A 377 -19.41 -11.02 7.73
C TYR A 377 -18.69 -10.37 6.54
N ILE A 378 -17.76 -11.08 5.88
CA ILE A 378 -17.11 -10.59 4.66
C ILE A 378 -18.07 -10.72 3.50
N SER A 379 -18.73 -11.86 3.35
CA SER A 379 -19.76 -12.07 2.32
C SER A 379 -20.86 -11.00 2.44
N GLU A 380 -21.32 -10.71 3.66
CA GLU A 380 -22.31 -9.65 3.92
C GLU A 380 -21.82 -8.26 3.49
N ALA A 381 -20.53 -7.94 3.71
CA ALA A 381 -19.94 -6.67 3.31
C ALA A 381 -19.80 -6.50 1.79
N TYR A 382 -19.94 -7.60 1.03
CA TYR A 382 -19.86 -7.63 -0.43
C TYR A 382 -21.15 -8.23 -1.06
N ASP A 383 -22.30 -7.70 -0.67
CA ASP A 383 -23.64 -8.00 -1.21
C ASP A 383 -24.02 -9.51 -1.19
N GLY A 384 -23.52 -10.26 -0.22
CA GLY A 384 -23.82 -11.68 -0.05
C GLY A 384 -23.06 -12.60 -1.02
N ALA A 385 -22.00 -12.10 -1.67
CA ALA A 385 -21.20 -12.90 -2.59
C ALA A 385 -20.56 -14.09 -1.88
N THR A 386 -20.70 -15.30 -2.44
CA THR A 386 -19.98 -16.47 -1.96
C THR A 386 -18.52 -16.37 -2.35
N MET A 387 -17.62 -16.32 -1.36
CA MET A 387 -16.19 -16.19 -1.57
C MET A 387 -15.46 -17.41 -1.03
N GLN A 388 -14.57 -17.95 -1.83
CA GLN A 388 -13.66 -19.02 -1.42
C GLN A 388 -12.38 -18.94 -2.24
N PHE A 389 -11.29 -19.47 -1.71
CA PHE A 389 -10.03 -19.57 -2.42
C PHE A 389 -10.20 -20.18 -3.82
N GLY A 390 -9.72 -19.48 -4.83
CA GLY A 390 -9.89 -19.83 -6.23
C GLY A 390 -9.53 -18.68 -7.17
N PRO A 391 -9.76 -18.84 -8.49
CA PRO A 391 -9.40 -17.85 -9.51
C PRO A 391 -9.97 -16.44 -9.26
N GLU A 392 -11.09 -16.32 -8.56
CA GLU A 392 -11.74 -15.05 -8.23
C GLU A 392 -11.46 -14.57 -6.78
N TYR A 393 -10.66 -15.34 -6.02
CA TYR A 393 -10.28 -14.99 -4.65
C TYR A 393 -8.86 -15.45 -4.34
N ILE A 394 -7.86 -14.75 -4.90
CA ILE A 394 -6.43 -15.03 -4.71
C ILE A 394 -5.79 -14.17 -3.63
N ILE A 395 -6.50 -13.17 -3.12
CA ILE A 395 -6.07 -12.24 -2.09
C ILE A 395 -7.25 -11.90 -1.19
N PRO A 396 -7.05 -11.65 0.12
CA PRO A 396 -8.13 -11.25 1.02
C PRO A 396 -8.79 -9.95 0.58
N LYS A 397 -10.02 -9.72 1.03
CA LYS A 397 -10.73 -8.46 0.83
C LYS A 397 -10.29 -7.40 1.85
N PRO A 398 -10.27 -6.11 1.51
CA PRO A 398 -9.88 -5.03 2.43
C PRO A 398 -10.62 -5.01 3.77
N PHE A 399 -11.88 -5.43 3.81
CA PHE A 399 -12.67 -5.49 5.05
C PHE A 399 -12.52 -6.79 5.83
N ASP A 400 -11.60 -7.67 5.43
CA ASP A 400 -11.26 -8.86 6.22
C ASP A 400 -10.40 -8.46 7.43
N ARG A 401 -11.03 -8.41 8.60
CA ARG A 401 -10.38 -8.00 9.85
C ARG A 401 -9.24 -8.92 10.26
N ARG A 402 -9.23 -10.16 9.78
CA ARG A 402 -8.16 -11.12 10.05
C ARG A 402 -6.82 -10.68 9.47
N VAL A 403 -6.82 -9.81 8.44
CA VAL A 403 -5.59 -9.27 7.85
C VAL A 403 -4.73 -8.61 8.92
N LEU A 404 -5.31 -7.81 9.82
CA LEU A 404 -4.57 -7.20 10.93
C LEU A 404 -3.84 -8.25 11.77
N ILE A 405 -4.52 -9.32 12.16
CA ILE A 405 -3.94 -10.34 13.04
C ILE A 405 -2.84 -11.12 12.31
N TRP A 406 -3.12 -11.55 11.08
CA TRP A 406 -2.21 -12.39 10.31
C TRP A 406 -0.96 -11.64 9.88
N GLU A 407 -1.14 -10.47 9.29
CA GLU A 407 -0.03 -9.72 8.71
C GLU A 407 0.81 -9.02 9.77
N ALA A 408 0.19 -8.26 10.70
CA ALA A 408 0.94 -7.56 11.73
C ALA A 408 1.72 -8.53 12.63
N SER A 409 1.14 -9.70 12.97
CA SER A 409 1.87 -10.70 13.78
C SER A 409 3.05 -11.32 13.01
N ALA A 410 2.91 -11.56 11.72
CA ALA A 410 3.99 -12.10 10.89
C ALA A 410 5.14 -11.07 10.73
N VAL A 411 4.80 -9.81 10.52
CA VAL A 411 5.76 -8.70 10.44
C VAL A 411 6.51 -8.51 11.75
N ALA A 412 5.79 -8.48 12.88
CA ALA A 412 6.38 -8.37 14.22
C ALA A 412 7.32 -9.54 14.52
N GLN A 413 6.91 -10.77 14.23
CA GLN A 413 7.74 -11.96 14.41
C GLN A 413 9.02 -11.88 13.58
N ALA A 414 8.92 -11.48 12.31
CA ALA A 414 10.08 -11.34 11.43
C ALA A 414 11.07 -10.30 11.97
N ALA A 415 10.60 -9.16 12.45
CA ALA A 415 11.44 -8.12 13.05
C ALA A 415 12.15 -8.61 14.33
N VAL A 416 11.44 -9.34 15.19
CA VAL A 416 12.01 -9.94 16.42
C VAL A 416 13.06 -11.00 16.07
N ASP A 417 12.79 -11.85 15.08
CA ASP A 417 13.73 -12.89 14.66
C ASP A 417 15.03 -12.31 14.06
N GLU A 418 14.95 -11.14 13.42
CA GLU A 418 16.10 -10.39 12.90
C GLU A 418 16.85 -9.60 14.00
N GLY A 419 16.28 -9.47 15.21
CA GLY A 419 16.89 -8.74 16.31
C GLY A 419 16.97 -7.23 16.11
N ILE A 420 16.09 -6.66 15.28
CA ILE A 420 16.04 -5.21 14.99
C ILE A 420 15.00 -4.47 15.83
N THR A 421 14.51 -5.09 16.90
CA THR A 421 13.44 -4.57 17.75
C THR A 421 13.98 -4.13 19.12
N GLN A 422 13.21 -3.30 19.82
CA GLN A 422 13.45 -2.98 21.22
C GLN A 422 12.80 -4.01 22.17
N VAL A 423 11.86 -4.80 21.68
CA VAL A 423 11.32 -5.96 22.40
C VAL A 423 12.29 -7.12 22.21
N SER A 424 12.70 -7.77 23.32
CA SER A 424 13.61 -8.91 23.23
C SER A 424 12.88 -10.13 22.68
N LYS A 425 13.64 -11.04 22.04
CA LYS A 425 13.09 -12.30 21.53
C LYS A 425 12.48 -13.17 22.61
N ASP A 426 13.05 -13.13 23.81
CA ASP A 426 12.59 -13.93 24.96
C ASP A 426 11.30 -13.37 25.58
N ASP A 427 11.02 -12.07 25.39
CA ASP A 427 9.84 -11.39 25.89
C ASP A 427 8.69 -11.33 24.87
N PHE A 428 8.91 -11.71 23.60
CA PHE A 428 7.89 -11.68 22.56
C PHE A 428 7.20 -13.04 22.42
N SER A 429 5.88 -13.03 22.54
CA SER A 429 5.01 -14.18 22.26
C SER A 429 4.04 -13.84 21.14
N ILE A 430 4.19 -14.49 19.99
CA ILE A 430 3.28 -14.29 18.85
C ILE A 430 1.83 -14.63 19.19
N THR A 431 1.60 -15.64 20.06
CA THR A 431 0.26 -16.02 20.49
C THR A 431 -0.39 -14.91 21.30
N GLN A 432 0.31 -14.40 22.33
CA GLN A 432 -0.17 -13.27 23.13
C GLN A 432 -0.38 -12.03 22.29
N TYR A 433 0.53 -11.74 21.36
CA TYR A 433 0.41 -10.58 20.48
C TYR A 433 -0.83 -10.69 19.55
N ARG A 434 -1.16 -11.87 19.06
CA ARG A 434 -2.41 -12.09 18.30
C ARG A 434 -3.65 -11.83 19.14
N GLU A 435 -3.69 -12.28 20.40
CA GLU A 435 -4.78 -11.98 21.32
C GLU A 435 -4.92 -10.47 21.59
N GLU A 436 -3.81 -9.75 21.70
CA GLU A 436 -3.81 -8.28 21.83
C GLU A 436 -4.39 -7.60 20.59
N LEU A 437 -4.02 -8.05 19.38
CA LEU A 437 -4.58 -7.55 18.12
C LEU A 437 -6.09 -7.84 18.00
N GLU A 438 -6.55 -9.01 18.40
CA GLU A 438 -7.98 -9.35 18.46
C GLU A 438 -8.74 -8.43 19.41
N SER A 439 -8.17 -8.14 20.58
CA SER A 439 -8.75 -7.21 21.54
C SER A 439 -8.87 -5.79 20.96
N ARG A 440 -7.87 -5.31 20.24
CA ARG A 440 -7.91 -4.01 19.54
C ARG A 440 -9.01 -3.96 18.49
N LEU A 441 -9.23 -5.02 17.71
CA LEU A 441 -10.34 -5.11 16.76
C LEU A 441 -11.70 -4.96 17.43
N GLY A 442 -11.89 -5.58 18.59
CA GLY A 442 -13.11 -5.46 19.39
C GLY A 442 -13.38 -4.02 19.83
N LEU A 443 -12.34 -3.31 20.28
CA LEU A 443 -12.43 -1.91 20.71
C LEU A 443 -12.70 -0.95 19.54
N SER A 444 -11.99 -1.09 18.44
CA SER A 444 -12.17 -0.25 17.22
C SER A 444 -13.59 -0.41 16.67
N TYR A 445 -14.13 -1.61 16.64
CA TYR A 445 -15.49 -1.87 16.18
C TYR A 445 -16.55 -1.24 17.06
N SER A 446 -16.36 -1.26 18.38
CA SER A 446 -17.26 -0.61 19.33
C SER A 446 -17.29 0.90 19.12
N ILE A 447 -16.14 1.54 18.92
CA ILE A 447 -16.02 2.97 18.64
C ILE A 447 -16.66 3.33 17.31
N MET A 448 -16.35 2.59 16.24
CA MET A 448 -16.92 2.82 14.92
C MET A 448 -18.44 2.66 14.91
N ARG A 449 -18.97 1.63 15.55
CA ARG A 449 -20.41 1.41 15.68
C ARG A 449 -21.10 2.53 16.47
N HIS A 450 -20.44 3.05 17.51
CA HIS A 450 -20.93 4.19 18.28
C HIS A 450 -20.98 5.46 17.42
N MET A 451 -19.95 5.73 16.62
CA MET A 451 -19.89 6.86 15.69
C MET A 451 -20.96 6.75 14.58
N ILE A 452 -21.14 5.56 14.00
CA ILE A 452 -22.18 5.29 12.99
C ILE A 452 -23.56 5.51 13.59
N ASN A 453 -23.83 5.01 14.79
CA ASN A 453 -25.12 5.22 15.48
C ASN A 453 -25.36 6.68 15.81
N GLN A 454 -24.34 7.46 16.16
CA GLN A 454 -24.46 8.92 16.36
C GLN A 454 -24.81 9.64 15.04
N VAL A 455 -24.18 9.28 13.94
CA VAL A 455 -24.47 9.85 12.62
C VAL A 455 -25.90 9.48 12.17
N LEU A 456 -26.31 8.22 12.32
CA LEU A 456 -27.65 7.76 11.97
C LEU A 456 -28.72 8.41 12.85
N SER A 457 -28.44 8.70 14.12
CA SER A 457 -29.38 9.42 15.01
C SER A 457 -29.54 10.90 14.62
N LEU A 458 -28.55 11.48 13.96
CA LEU A 458 -28.62 12.87 13.44
C LEU A 458 -29.35 12.99 12.10
N ILE A 459 -29.48 11.88 11.35
CA ILE A 459 -30.21 11.83 10.07
C ILE A 459 -31.72 11.58 10.29
N HIS A 460 -32.13 11.17 11.48
CA HIS A 460 -33.53 10.88 11.84
C HIS A 460 -34.19 12.01 12.64
N ILE A 461 -33.64 13.23 12.61
CA ILE A 461 -34.27 14.48 13.06
C ILE A 461 -34.50 15.38 11.79
#